data_ea7b6114aeffb1ec71754f0d181f4f2f
#
_entry.id   ea7b6114aeffb1ec71754f0d181f4f2f
#
_cell.length_a   1.000
_cell.length_b   1.000
_cell.length_c   1.000
_cell.angle_alpha   90.00
_cell.angle_beta   90.00
_cell.angle_gamma   90.00
#
_symmetry.space_group_name_H-M   'P 1'
#
loop_
_entity.id
_entity.type
_entity.pdbx_description
1 polymer ?
#
loop_
_entity_poly.entity_id
_entity_poly.type
_entity_poly.pdbx_seq_one_letter_code
_entity_poly.pdbx_strand_id
1 'polypeptide(L)'
;MFWYDGQQIDSEKIVININDPGLCFGATVFSTMRVYEKSLAHPLTSWQAHCDRLKTTIQAFNWQQPNWQQLQQGAELLATKFSVLRLTIFDNGREWIKGRSLPIDLHQRQREGITAWVAQDSRYTRELPQYKTGNYLAAYLARNQALSLDTQEAILIDTQGNWLETSTGNLWGWKQGCWYTPHLDSGILPGIARSRWQQFFQAHEYEVRENIWTADFVQSLESLAYSNCVIDFVPIKTVIDAENQTNYSIQQPGSKKY
;
A
#
# COMPACT_ATOMS: atom_id res chain seq x y z
N MET A 1 6.53 22.38 2.30
CA MET A 1 7.41 22.24 1.11
C MET A 1 7.06 20.97 0.35
N PHE A 2 6.96 21.05 -0.97
CA PHE A 2 6.68 19.95 -1.88
C PHE A 2 7.29 20.25 -3.26
N TRP A 3 7.25 19.27 -4.17
CA TRP A 3 7.63 19.45 -5.59
C TRP A 3 6.38 19.40 -6.46
N TYR A 4 6.28 20.31 -7.43
CA TYR A 4 5.16 20.35 -8.36
C TYR A 4 5.58 20.93 -9.70
N ASP A 5 5.32 20.21 -10.79
CA ASP A 5 5.53 20.63 -12.17
C ASP A 5 6.94 21.24 -12.42
N GLY A 6 7.97 20.46 -12.06
CA GLY A 6 9.38 20.84 -12.23
C GLY A 6 9.93 21.83 -11.21
N GLN A 7 9.19 22.19 -10.15
CA GLN A 7 9.62 23.20 -9.20
C GLN A 7 9.44 22.77 -7.74
N GLN A 8 10.40 23.17 -6.88
CA GLN A 8 10.21 23.12 -5.44
C GLN A 8 9.32 24.29 -5.00
N ILE A 9 8.28 23.97 -4.24
CA ILE A 9 7.34 24.96 -3.69
C ILE A 9 7.39 24.92 -2.18
N ASP A 10 7.69 26.07 -1.56
CA ASP A 10 7.68 26.22 -0.11
C ASP A 10 6.34 26.78 0.36
N SER A 11 5.34 25.93 0.35
CA SER A 11 3.96 26.23 0.73
C SER A 11 3.27 24.94 1.21
N GLU A 12 2.12 25.10 1.85
CA GLU A 12 1.16 24.01 2.13
C GLU A 12 0.01 23.98 1.12
N LYS A 13 0.00 24.90 0.15
CA LYS A 13 -1.07 25.05 -0.84
C LYS A 13 -0.55 24.76 -2.24
N ILE A 14 -1.28 23.94 -2.99
CA ILE A 14 -1.10 23.71 -4.41
C ILE A 14 -2.19 24.46 -5.19
N VAL A 15 -1.83 25.06 -6.31
CA VAL A 15 -2.77 25.71 -7.22
C VAL A 15 -3.06 24.76 -8.38
N ILE A 16 -4.31 24.41 -8.56
CA ILE A 16 -4.79 23.51 -9.61
C ILE A 16 -5.93 24.22 -10.37
N ASN A 17 -5.99 24.04 -11.70
CA ASN A 17 -7.10 24.58 -12.51
C ASN A 17 -8.42 23.95 -12.04
N ILE A 18 -9.49 24.76 -11.98
CA ILE A 18 -10.82 24.31 -11.55
C ILE A 18 -11.39 23.19 -12.44
N ASN A 19 -10.97 23.12 -13.70
CA ASN A 19 -11.37 22.10 -14.67
C ASN A 19 -10.35 20.95 -14.77
N ASP A 20 -9.42 20.84 -13.85
CA ASP A 20 -8.40 19.80 -13.86
C ASP A 20 -9.05 18.41 -13.64
N PRO A 21 -8.83 17.43 -14.55
CA PRO A 21 -9.39 16.10 -14.40
C PRO A 21 -8.95 15.39 -13.10
N GLY A 22 -7.77 15.69 -12.60
CA GLY A 22 -7.29 15.21 -11.31
C GLY A 22 -8.12 15.69 -10.14
N LEU A 23 -8.65 16.93 -10.23
CA LEU A 23 -9.58 17.49 -9.25
C LEU A 23 -11.01 16.97 -9.46
N CYS A 24 -11.49 17.01 -10.71
CA CYS A 24 -12.90 16.70 -11.02
C CYS A 24 -13.24 15.22 -10.95
N PHE A 25 -12.29 14.35 -11.32
CA PHE A 25 -12.52 12.90 -11.51
C PHE A 25 -11.53 12.02 -10.75
N GLY A 26 -10.59 12.61 -9.98
CA GLY A 26 -9.50 11.85 -9.37
C GLY A 26 -8.52 11.27 -10.41
N ALA A 27 -8.47 11.85 -11.64
CA ALA A 27 -7.65 11.38 -12.75
C ALA A 27 -6.15 11.62 -12.48
N THR A 28 -5.63 10.91 -11.51
CA THR A 28 -4.22 10.85 -11.15
C THR A 28 -3.80 9.41 -10.87
N VAL A 29 -2.52 9.13 -10.99
CA VAL A 29 -1.91 7.87 -10.52
C VAL A 29 -0.83 8.20 -9.52
N PHE A 30 -0.63 7.32 -8.52
CA PHE A 30 0.36 7.60 -7.50
C PHE A 30 1.15 6.38 -7.05
N SER A 31 2.29 6.65 -6.44
CA SER A 31 3.12 5.66 -5.80
C SER A 31 3.67 6.25 -4.50
N THR A 32 3.69 5.47 -3.41
CA THR A 32 4.22 5.92 -2.12
C THR A 32 5.32 4.98 -1.68
N MET A 33 6.47 5.55 -1.31
CA MET A 33 7.66 4.79 -0.92
C MET A 33 8.23 5.29 0.40
N ARG A 34 8.86 4.41 1.14
CA ARG A 34 9.81 4.76 2.20
C ARG A 34 11.16 5.02 1.56
N VAL A 35 11.81 6.10 1.98
CA VAL A 35 13.18 6.44 1.60
C VAL A 35 14.12 5.92 2.69
N TYR A 36 15.02 5.04 2.32
CA TYR A 36 16.06 4.52 3.21
C TYR A 36 17.35 5.31 3.00
N GLU A 37 18.03 5.64 4.10
CA GLU A 37 19.32 6.36 4.10
C GLU A 37 19.31 7.65 3.26
N LYS A 38 18.16 8.31 3.16
CA LYS A 38 17.95 9.52 2.35
C LYS A 38 18.31 9.34 0.87
N SER A 39 18.26 8.12 0.35
CA SER A 39 18.73 7.77 -0.99
C SER A 39 17.66 7.06 -1.81
N LEU A 40 17.43 7.51 -3.05
CA LEU A 40 16.63 6.80 -4.03
C LEU A 40 17.34 5.54 -4.56
N ALA A 41 18.68 5.53 -4.54
CA ALA A 41 19.48 4.39 -4.98
C ALA A 41 19.53 3.23 -3.97
N HIS A 42 19.07 3.45 -2.73
CA HIS A 42 19.03 2.38 -1.74
C HIS A 42 18.07 1.27 -2.19
N PRO A 43 18.48 -0.02 -2.18
CA PRO A 43 17.67 -1.13 -2.73
C PRO A 43 16.26 -1.21 -2.14
N LEU A 44 16.11 -1.00 -0.83
CA LEU A 44 14.82 -1.04 -0.14
C LEU A 44 13.90 0.16 -0.47
N THR A 45 14.43 1.27 -1.01
CA THR A 45 13.62 2.38 -1.53
C THR A 45 12.86 1.95 -2.77
N SER A 46 13.41 1.00 -3.55
CA SER A 46 12.77 0.41 -4.75
C SER A 46 12.33 1.46 -5.77
N TRP A 47 13.11 2.52 -5.96
CA TRP A 47 12.79 3.65 -6.85
C TRP A 47 12.31 3.22 -8.23
N GLN A 48 13.08 2.31 -8.88
CA GLN A 48 12.75 1.83 -10.22
C GLN A 48 11.38 1.15 -10.27
N ALA A 49 11.07 0.27 -9.30
CA ALA A 49 9.77 -0.41 -9.25
C ALA A 49 8.60 0.58 -9.06
N HIS A 50 8.81 1.68 -8.32
CA HIS A 50 7.81 2.75 -8.19
C HIS A 50 7.61 3.50 -9.51
N CYS A 51 8.68 3.80 -10.25
CA CYS A 51 8.59 4.40 -11.57
C CYS A 51 7.91 3.46 -12.59
N ASP A 52 8.25 2.18 -12.59
CA ASP A 52 7.70 1.20 -13.54
C ASP A 52 6.19 1.01 -13.31
N ARG A 53 5.73 0.95 -12.06
CA ARG A 53 4.29 0.93 -11.75
C ARG A 53 3.56 2.17 -12.28
N LEU A 54 4.14 3.36 -12.12
CA LEU A 54 3.56 4.60 -12.66
C LEU A 54 3.53 4.55 -14.19
N LYS A 55 4.62 4.15 -14.85
CA LYS A 55 4.72 4.00 -16.32
C LYS A 55 3.65 3.05 -16.85
N THR A 56 3.54 1.86 -16.26
CA THR A 56 2.56 0.85 -16.67
C THR A 56 1.14 1.39 -16.59
N THR A 57 0.79 2.11 -15.52
CA THR A 57 -0.56 2.67 -15.36
C THR A 57 -0.82 3.81 -16.34
N ILE A 58 0.14 4.74 -16.51
CA ILE A 58 0.05 5.85 -17.46
C ILE A 58 -0.12 5.34 -18.90
N GLN A 59 0.61 4.29 -19.28
CA GLN A 59 0.47 3.64 -20.58
C GLN A 59 -0.89 2.97 -20.75
N ALA A 60 -1.37 2.25 -19.73
CA ALA A 60 -2.68 1.59 -19.78
C ALA A 60 -3.85 2.59 -19.94
N PHE A 61 -3.71 3.80 -19.41
CA PHE A 61 -4.71 4.87 -19.53
C PHE A 61 -4.49 5.79 -20.74
N ASN A 62 -3.43 5.54 -21.51
CA ASN A 62 -3.04 6.38 -22.64
C ASN A 62 -2.86 7.88 -22.24
N TRP A 63 -2.29 8.11 -21.06
CA TRP A 63 -2.01 9.43 -20.53
C TRP A 63 -0.62 9.93 -20.94
N GLN A 64 -0.39 11.25 -20.80
CA GLN A 64 0.90 11.84 -21.07
C GLN A 64 1.95 11.41 -20.04
N GLN A 65 3.14 11.02 -20.51
CA GLN A 65 4.27 10.69 -19.64
C GLN A 65 4.81 11.97 -18.97
N PRO A 66 5.18 11.90 -17.68
CA PRO A 66 5.86 13.02 -17.02
C PRO A 66 7.29 13.18 -17.55
N ASN A 67 7.91 14.29 -17.24
CA ASN A 67 9.35 14.41 -17.36
C ASN A 67 10.03 13.59 -16.23
N TRP A 68 10.44 12.36 -16.54
CA TRP A 68 11.03 11.43 -15.57
C TRP A 68 12.28 11.96 -14.89
N GLN A 69 13.08 12.79 -15.59
CA GLN A 69 14.28 13.42 -15.02
C GLN A 69 13.89 14.49 -13.98
N GLN A 70 12.91 15.32 -14.27
CA GLN A 70 12.39 16.30 -13.30
C GLN A 70 11.76 15.61 -12.09
N LEU A 71 10.97 14.55 -12.32
CA LEU A 71 10.40 13.75 -11.23
C LEU A 71 11.50 13.19 -10.31
N GLN A 72 12.58 12.66 -10.88
CA GLN A 72 13.70 12.13 -10.12
C GLN A 72 14.41 13.24 -9.33
N GLN A 73 14.71 14.38 -9.95
CA GLN A 73 15.32 15.52 -9.29
C GLN A 73 14.50 16.00 -8.08
N GLY A 74 13.18 16.11 -8.25
CA GLY A 74 12.27 16.48 -7.16
C GLY A 74 12.24 15.44 -6.04
N ALA A 75 12.26 14.17 -6.40
CA ALA A 75 12.28 13.07 -5.42
C ALA A 75 13.61 13.02 -4.65
N GLU A 76 14.76 13.19 -5.30
CA GLU A 76 16.09 13.26 -4.66
C GLU A 76 16.17 14.44 -3.68
N LEU A 77 15.70 15.61 -4.09
CA LEU A 77 15.65 16.79 -3.23
C LEU A 77 14.84 16.53 -1.95
N LEU A 78 13.63 15.98 -2.10
CA LEU A 78 12.74 15.72 -0.97
C LEU A 78 13.19 14.52 -0.12
N ALA A 79 13.88 13.55 -0.69
CA ALA A 79 14.45 12.40 0.03
C ALA A 79 15.46 12.80 1.12
N THR A 80 16.14 13.94 0.95
CA THR A 80 17.05 14.48 1.97
C THR A 80 16.35 14.91 3.25
N LYS A 81 15.04 15.23 3.17
CA LYS A 81 14.25 15.84 4.25
C LYS A 81 13.16 14.91 4.79
N PHE A 82 12.65 14.00 3.98
CA PHE A 82 11.48 13.18 4.32
C PHE A 82 11.77 11.68 4.18
N SER A 83 11.27 10.92 5.14
CA SER A 83 11.40 9.45 5.13
C SER A 83 10.37 8.74 4.26
N VAL A 84 9.32 9.45 3.82
CA VAL A 84 8.27 8.91 2.94
C VAL A 84 7.97 9.92 1.85
N LEU A 85 7.97 9.46 0.60
CA LEU A 85 7.56 10.25 -0.55
C LEU A 85 6.32 9.64 -1.21
N ARG A 86 5.37 10.49 -1.57
CA ARG A 86 4.25 10.15 -2.46
C ARG A 86 4.45 10.89 -3.77
N LEU A 87 4.67 10.12 -4.83
CA LEU A 87 4.69 10.59 -6.21
C LEU A 87 3.27 10.53 -6.75
N THR A 88 2.79 11.60 -7.35
CA THR A 88 1.48 11.66 -8.01
C THR A 88 1.67 12.25 -9.40
N ILE A 89 1.12 11.59 -10.42
CA ILE A 89 1.16 12.03 -11.82
C ILE A 89 -0.28 12.29 -12.27
N PHE A 90 -0.49 13.45 -12.87
CA PHE A 90 -1.75 13.84 -13.50
C PHE A 90 -1.84 13.28 -14.92
N ASP A 91 -3.01 13.26 -15.50
CA ASP A 91 -3.28 12.74 -16.85
C ASP A 91 -2.47 13.44 -17.96
N ASN A 92 -2.13 14.72 -17.75
CA ASN A 92 -1.31 15.55 -18.65
C ASN A 92 0.19 15.52 -18.34
N GLY A 93 0.66 14.57 -17.55
CA GLY A 93 2.08 14.37 -17.24
C GLY A 93 2.65 15.27 -16.15
N ARG A 94 1.92 16.25 -15.60
CA ARG A 94 2.40 17.04 -14.46
C ARG A 94 2.62 16.12 -13.25
N GLU A 95 3.68 16.37 -12.52
CA GLU A 95 4.02 15.61 -11.32
C GLU A 95 3.84 16.43 -10.04
N TRP A 96 3.46 15.75 -8.98
CA TRP A 96 3.41 16.28 -7.62
C TRP A 96 4.05 15.28 -6.65
N ILE A 97 5.05 15.74 -5.89
CA ILE A 97 5.70 14.92 -4.87
C ILE A 97 5.48 15.56 -3.51
N LYS A 98 4.88 14.80 -2.62
CA LYS A 98 4.68 15.18 -1.21
C LYS A 98 5.55 14.31 -0.31
N GLY A 99 6.31 14.96 0.59
CA GLY A 99 7.08 14.30 1.64
C GLY A 99 6.33 14.26 2.98
N ARG A 100 6.61 13.24 3.80
CA ARG A 100 6.21 13.17 5.21
C ARG A 100 7.15 12.26 6.00
N SER A 101 7.04 12.31 7.34
CA SER A 101 7.71 11.37 8.23
C SER A 101 7.03 10.00 8.23
N LEU A 102 7.74 8.99 8.72
CA LEU A 102 7.17 7.68 9.08
C LEU A 102 6.17 7.85 10.25
N PRO A 103 5.19 6.94 10.40
CA PRO A 103 4.37 6.88 11.60
C PRO A 103 5.26 6.73 12.86
N ILE A 104 4.99 7.53 13.88
CA ILE A 104 5.80 7.54 15.11
C ILE A 104 5.77 6.20 15.85
N ASP A 105 4.67 5.48 15.73
CA ASP A 105 4.40 4.19 16.36
C ASP A 105 4.72 2.98 15.48
N LEU A 106 5.40 3.20 14.33
CA LEU A 106 5.67 2.12 13.36
C LEU A 106 6.40 0.93 13.98
N HIS A 107 7.46 1.17 14.76
CA HIS A 107 8.22 0.09 15.39
C HIS A 107 7.38 -0.69 16.43
N GLN A 108 6.49 0.00 17.13
CA GLN A 108 5.56 -0.66 18.04
C GLN A 108 4.58 -1.55 17.26
N ARG A 109 3.97 -1.04 16.18
CA ARG A 109 3.06 -1.82 15.32
C ARG A 109 3.74 -3.04 14.71
N GLN A 110 4.99 -2.90 14.27
CA GLN A 110 5.75 -4.02 13.71
C GLN A 110 6.04 -5.12 14.75
N ARG A 111 6.29 -4.75 16.01
CA ARG A 111 6.59 -5.70 17.08
C ARG A 111 5.33 -6.30 17.71
N GLU A 112 4.31 -5.51 17.99
CA GLU A 112 3.15 -5.86 18.80
C GLU A 112 1.91 -6.20 17.96
N GLY A 113 1.98 -5.95 16.64
CA GLY A 113 0.86 -6.09 15.73
C GLY A 113 -0.20 -5.01 15.93
N ILE A 114 -1.19 -5.06 15.06
CA ILE A 114 -2.35 -4.14 15.05
C ILE A 114 -3.66 -4.90 15.17
N THR A 115 -4.74 -4.15 15.42
CA THR A 115 -6.11 -4.61 15.23
C THR A 115 -6.63 -4.12 13.88
N ALA A 116 -7.27 -4.99 13.11
CA ALA A 116 -7.92 -4.66 11.85
C ALA A 116 -9.42 -4.92 11.93
N TRP A 117 -10.18 -4.17 11.13
CA TRP A 117 -11.64 -4.32 10.98
C TRP A 117 -11.98 -4.80 9.57
N VAL A 118 -12.96 -5.71 9.43
CA VAL A 118 -13.44 -6.19 8.13
C VAL A 118 -14.50 -5.25 7.57
N ALA A 119 -14.23 -4.69 6.40
CA ALA A 119 -15.09 -3.69 5.74
C ALA A 119 -16.14 -4.39 4.85
N GLN A 120 -17.28 -4.76 5.41
CA GLN A 120 -18.31 -5.57 4.72
C GLN A 120 -19.18 -4.80 3.73
N ASP A 121 -19.25 -3.47 3.81
CA ASP A 121 -20.15 -2.67 2.97
C ASP A 121 -19.57 -2.47 1.56
N SER A 122 -20.40 -2.56 0.53
CA SER A 122 -20.03 -2.40 -0.88
C SER A 122 -19.42 -1.04 -1.23
N ARG A 123 -19.67 0.01 -0.43
CA ARG A 123 -19.04 1.34 -0.57
C ARG A 123 -17.51 1.29 -0.45
N TYR A 124 -16.95 0.21 0.10
CA TYR A 124 -15.52 0.02 0.29
C TYR A 124 -14.86 -0.76 -0.86
N THR A 125 -15.63 -1.13 -1.88
CA THR A 125 -15.11 -1.81 -3.08
C THR A 125 -14.26 -0.85 -3.91
N ARG A 126 -13.06 -1.29 -4.27
CA ARG A 126 -12.16 -0.49 -5.11
C ARG A 126 -12.46 -0.71 -6.58
N GLU A 127 -12.63 0.39 -7.32
CA GLU A 127 -12.61 0.38 -8.77
C GLU A 127 -11.17 0.32 -9.30
N LEU A 128 -10.96 -0.39 -10.41
CA LEU A 128 -9.65 -0.58 -11.03
C LEU A 128 -8.57 -1.02 -10.02
N PRO A 129 -8.79 -2.09 -9.24
CA PRO A 129 -7.95 -2.43 -8.08
C PRO A 129 -6.50 -2.73 -8.46
N GLN A 130 -6.23 -3.20 -9.69
CA GLN A 130 -4.89 -3.45 -10.21
C GLN A 130 -4.06 -2.18 -10.42
N TYR A 131 -4.69 -0.99 -10.46
CA TYR A 131 -4.02 0.29 -10.62
C TYR A 131 -4.06 1.12 -9.34
N LYS A 132 -3.01 1.91 -9.11
CA LYS A 132 -2.92 2.81 -7.96
C LYS A 132 -3.29 4.23 -8.40
N THR A 133 -4.61 4.45 -8.62
CA THR A 133 -5.17 5.73 -9.09
C THR A 133 -5.47 6.68 -7.96
N GLY A 134 -5.76 7.96 -8.28
CA GLY A 134 -6.26 8.95 -7.33
C GLY A 134 -7.67 8.67 -6.82
N ASN A 135 -8.45 7.83 -7.51
CA ASN A 135 -9.76 7.36 -7.06
C ASN A 135 -9.61 6.33 -5.92
N TYR A 136 -9.20 6.82 -4.76
CA TYR A 136 -8.92 6.00 -3.57
C TYR A 136 -9.96 6.19 -2.47
N LEU A 137 -11.14 6.70 -2.82
CA LEU A 137 -12.19 7.06 -1.86
C LEU A 137 -12.66 5.85 -1.06
N ALA A 138 -12.90 4.72 -1.71
CA ALA A 138 -13.36 3.49 -1.05
C ALA A 138 -12.39 3.04 0.07
N ALA A 139 -11.11 2.92 -0.23
CA ALA A 139 -10.08 2.56 0.75
C ALA A 139 -9.91 3.62 1.85
N TYR A 140 -10.05 4.90 1.52
CA TYR A 140 -10.01 6.00 2.49
C TYR A 140 -11.18 5.93 3.46
N LEU A 141 -12.40 5.70 2.97
CA LEU A 141 -13.60 5.56 3.81
C LEU A 141 -13.51 4.32 4.71
N ALA A 142 -13.07 3.18 4.17
CA ALA A 142 -12.86 1.95 4.95
C ALA A 142 -11.87 2.19 6.10
N ARG A 143 -10.75 2.85 5.81
CA ARG A 143 -9.75 3.16 6.83
C ARG A 143 -10.27 4.12 7.90
N ASN A 144 -11.00 5.17 7.51
CA ASN A 144 -11.58 6.10 8.47
C ASN A 144 -12.61 5.43 9.38
N GLN A 145 -13.43 4.53 8.82
CA GLN A 145 -14.35 3.73 9.63
C GLN A 145 -13.59 2.83 10.61
N ALA A 146 -12.54 2.15 10.15
CA ALA A 146 -11.69 1.34 11.05
C ALA A 146 -11.11 2.19 12.20
N LEU A 147 -10.58 3.37 11.90
CA LEU A 147 -10.06 4.29 12.92
C LEU A 147 -11.12 4.75 13.91
N SER A 148 -12.37 4.95 13.48
CA SER A 148 -13.49 5.32 14.36
C SER A 148 -13.94 4.16 15.28
N LEU A 149 -13.52 2.94 14.98
CA LEU A 149 -13.75 1.72 15.77
C LEU A 149 -12.51 1.33 16.59
N ASP A 150 -11.60 2.26 16.85
CA ASP A 150 -10.32 2.04 17.55
C ASP A 150 -9.45 0.93 16.96
N THR A 151 -9.61 0.65 15.66
CA THR A 151 -8.73 -0.25 14.90
C THR A 151 -7.77 0.54 14.02
N GLN A 152 -6.67 -0.06 13.57
CA GLN A 152 -5.62 0.66 12.86
C GLN A 152 -5.67 0.48 11.35
N GLU A 153 -6.40 -0.55 10.86
CA GLU A 153 -6.47 -0.87 9.42
C GLU A 153 -7.83 -1.50 9.09
N ALA A 154 -8.25 -1.41 7.83
CA ALA A 154 -9.43 -2.08 7.30
C ALA A 154 -9.01 -3.21 6.34
N ILE A 155 -9.67 -4.36 6.43
CA ILE A 155 -9.58 -5.45 5.47
C ILE A 155 -10.73 -5.30 4.49
N LEU A 156 -10.41 -5.21 3.20
CA LEU A 156 -11.37 -5.11 2.11
C LEU A 156 -11.75 -6.51 1.63
N ILE A 157 -13.02 -6.71 1.29
CA ILE A 157 -13.57 -7.98 0.82
C ILE A 157 -14.27 -7.82 -0.52
N ASP A 158 -14.47 -8.93 -1.23
CA ASP A 158 -15.33 -8.98 -2.41
C ASP A 158 -16.80 -9.19 -2.05
N THR A 159 -17.65 -9.29 -3.06
CA THR A 159 -19.10 -9.51 -2.90
C THR A 159 -19.45 -10.90 -2.35
N GLN A 160 -18.51 -11.83 -2.32
CA GLN A 160 -18.66 -13.18 -1.77
C GLN A 160 -18.11 -13.28 -0.33
N GLY A 161 -17.56 -12.19 0.21
CA GLY A 161 -16.94 -12.15 1.53
C GLY A 161 -15.50 -12.64 1.56
N ASN A 162 -14.87 -12.90 0.40
CA ASN A 162 -13.46 -13.27 0.37
C ASN A 162 -12.58 -12.06 0.68
N TRP A 163 -11.56 -12.27 1.52
CA TRP A 163 -10.62 -11.21 1.86
C TRP A 163 -9.66 -10.92 0.72
N LEU A 164 -9.50 -9.66 0.38
CA LEU A 164 -8.69 -9.19 -0.74
C LEU A 164 -7.36 -8.62 -0.28
N GLU A 165 -7.38 -7.45 0.28
CA GLU A 165 -6.22 -6.68 0.73
C GLU A 165 -6.63 -5.75 1.88
N THR A 166 -5.69 -5.05 2.50
CA THR A 166 -6.07 -3.97 3.43
C THR A 166 -6.27 -2.66 2.69
N SER A 167 -6.86 -1.66 3.36
CA SER A 167 -7.05 -0.33 2.78
C SER A 167 -5.73 0.33 2.32
N THR A 168 -4.57 -0.14 2.82
CA THR A 168 -3.26 0.44 2.50
C THR A 168 -2.20 -0.55 2.02
N GLY A 169 -2.44 -1.86 2.07
CA GLY A 169 -1.42 -2.87 1.74
C GLY A 169 -1.99 -4.25 1.44
N ASN A 170 -1.13 -5.19 1.07
CA ASN A 170 -1.53 -6.57 0.76
C ASN A 170 -1.46 -7.46 2.00
N LEU A 171 -2.39 -8.42 2.09
CA LEU A 171 -2.48 -9.40 3.18
C LEU A 171 -1.46 -10.53 3.03
N TRP A 172 -1.05 -11.06 4.18
CA TRP A 172 -0.21 -12.23 4.35
C TRP A 172 -0.76 -13.12 5.46
N GLY A 173 -0.80 -14.41 5.24
CA GLY A 173 -1.18 -15.41 6.22
C GLY A 173 -0.08 -16.46 6.40
N TRP A 174 0.03 -17.01 7.59
CA TRP A 174 0.91 -18.11 7.88
C TRP A 174 0.10 -19.31 8.35
N LYS A 175 0.40 -20.48 7.78
CA LYS A 175 -0.24 -21.74 8.15
C LYS A 175 0.68 -22.90 7.80
N GLN A 176 0.92 -23.80 8.78
CA GLN A 176 1.65 -25.06 8.58
C GLN A 176 2.97 -24.94 7.83
N GLY A 177 3.79 -23.94 8.18
CA GLY A 177 5.11 -23.74 7.57
C GLY A 177 5.10 -23.00 6.21
N CYS A 178 3.96 -22.56 5.73
CA CYS A 178 3.79 -21.89 4.44
C CYS A 178 3.23 -20.47 4.60
N TRP A 179 3.74 -19.52 3.83
CA TRP A 179 3.17 -18.18 3.68
C TRP A 179 2.11 -18.19 2.58
N TYR A 180 1.05 -17.44 2.82
CA TYR A 180 -0.07 -17.27 1.89
C TYR A 180 -0.32 -15.78 1.63
N THR A 181 -0.79 -15.44 0.43
CA THR A 181 -1.28 -14.10 0.07
C THR A 181 -2.44 -14.26 -0.92
N PRO A 182 -3.43 -13.35 -0.95
CA PRO A 182 -4.50 -13.41 -1.93
C PRO A 182 -3.96 -13.39 -3.36
N HIS A 183 -4.63 -14.13 -4.26
CA HIS A 183 -4.28 -14.19 -5.67
C HIS A 183 -4.48 -12.83 -6.34
N LEU A 184 -3.61 -12.44 -7.29
CA LEU A 184 -3.75 -11.15 -7.97
C LEU A 184 -5.06 -11.03 -8.76
N ASP A 185 -5.55 -12.13 -9.33
CA ASP A 185 -6.81 -12.17 -10.07
C ASP A 185 -8.05 -11.97 -9.16
N SER A 186 -7.89 -11.98 -7.84
CA SER A 186 -8.95 -11.63 -6.89
C SER A 186 -9.28 -10.12 -6.90
N GLY A 187 -8.60 -9.31 -7.71
CA GLY A 187 -8.85 -7.88 -7.80
C GLY A 187 -8.14 -7.08 -6.69
N ILE A 188 -6.88 -7.38 -6.43
CA ILE A 188 -6.01 -6.65 -5.52
C ILE A 188 -4.93 -5.86 -6.26
N LEU A 189 -4.31 -4.90 -5.56
CA LEU A 189 -3.15 -4.20 -6.10
C LEU A 189 -1.92 -5.13 -6.14
N PRO A 190 -1.20 -5.23 -7.29
CA PRO A 190 0.11 -5.88 -7.34
C PRO A 190 1.15 -5.01 -6.59
N GLY A 191 1.25 -5.23 -5.27
CA GLY A 191 2.07 -4.39 -4.39
C GLY A 191 3.56 -4.61 -4.58
N ILE A 192 4.34 -3.53 -4.66
CA ILE A 192 5.82 -3.60 -4.74
C ILE A 192 6.38 -4.29 -3.48
N ALA A 193 5.86 -3.95 -2.31
CA ALA A 193 6.25 -4.63 -1.07
C ALA A 193 5.84 -6.12 -1.08
N ARG A 194 4.66 -6.46 -1.64
CA ARG A 194 4.22 -7.85 -1.80
C ARG A 194 5.23 -8.65 -2.61
N SER A 195 5.65 -8.16 -3.78
CA SER A 195 6.64 -8.84 -4.63
C SER A 195 7.99 -8.98 -3.93
N ARG A 196 8.44 -7.94 -3.19
CA ARG A 196 9.68 -7.98 -2.41
C ARG A 196 9.62 -9.04 -1.29
N TRP A 197 8.49 -9.14 -0.59
CA TRP A 197 8.30 -10.15 0.45
C TRP A 197 8.21 -11.57 -0.11
N GLN A 198 7.58 -11.78 -1.27
CA GLN A 198 7.60 -13.07 -1.96
C GLN A 198 9.04 -13.49 -2.27
N GLN A 199 9.85 -12.60 -2.84
CA GLN A 199 11.27 -12.87 -3.12
C GLN A 199 12.06 -13.18 -1.84
N PHE A 200 11.83 -12.40 -0.77
CA PHE A 200 12.46 -12.64 0.51
C PHE A 200 12.12 -14.02 1.08
N PHE A 201 10.85 -14.40 1.09
CA PHE A 201 10.43 -15.71 1.58
C PHE A 201 11.03 -16.85 0.76
N GLN A 202 11.00 -16.75 -0.56
CA GLN A 202 11.62 -17.73 -1.45
C GLN A 202 13.13 -17.86 -1.23
N ALA A 203 13.84 -16.74 -1.09
CA ALA A 203 15.28 -16.73 -0.80
C ALA A 203 15.64 -17.37 0.55
N HIS A 204 14.68 -17.43 1.50
CA HIS A 204 14.85 -18.07 2.81
C HIS A 204 14.15 -19.45 2.89
N GLU A 205 13.89 -20.06 1.73
CA GLU A 205 13.31 -21.41 1.60
C GLU A 205 11.92 -21.57 2.26
N TYR A 206 11.15 -20.49 2.36
CA TYR A 206 9.74 -20.59 2.71
C TYR A 206 8.92 -20.83 1.46
N GLU A 207 7.97 -21.74 1.54
CA GLU A 207 6.95 -21.86 0.52
C GLU A 207 5.98 -20.68 0.58
N VAL A 208 5.62 -20.13 -0.60
CA VAL A 208 4.63 -19.06 -0.74
C VAL A 208 3.55 -19.50 -1.70
N ARG A 209 2.30 -19.45 -1.26
CA ARG A 209 1.13 -19.83 -2.07
C ARG A 209 0.18 -18.65 -2.23
N GLU A 210 -0.45 -18.59 -3.37
CA GLU A 210 -1.52 -17.64 -3.67
C GLU A 210 -2.86 -18.36 -3.69
N ASN A 211 -3.84 -17.88 -2.91
CA ASN A 211 -5.15 -18.49 -2.76
C ASN A 211 -6.27 -17.47 -2.82
N ILE A 212 -7.51 -17.95 -3.03
CA ILE A 212 -8.72 -17.20 -2.67
C ILE A 212 -8.88 -17.31 -1.15
N TRP A 213 -9.09 -16.18 -0.48
CA TRP A 213 -9.17 -16.10 0.98
C TRP A 213 -10.62 -16.11 1.46
N THR A 214 -11.25 -17.28 1.41
CA THR A 214 -12.60 -17.49 1.95
C THR A 214 -12.61 -17.39 3.48
N ALA A 215 -13.80 -17.26 4.08
CA ALA A 215 -13.96 -17.22 5.54
C ALA A 215 -13.34 -18.46 6.22
N ASP A 216 -13.56 -19.65 5.67
CA ASP A 216 -12.98 -20.89 6.22
C ASP A 216 -11.46 -20.91 6.12
N PHE A 217 -10.90 -20.43 5.01
CA PHE A 217 -9.45 -20.35 4.86
C PHE A 217 -8.85 -19.40 5.90
N VAL A 218 -9.43 -18.21 6.06
CA VAL A 218 -8.95 -17.19 7.00
C VAL A 218 -8.99 -17.70 8.45
N GLN A 219 -10.05 -18.41 8.84
CA GLN A 219 -10.15 -19.02 10.18
C GLN A 219 -9.08 -20.09 10.41
N SER A 220 -8.56 -20.72 9.36
CA SER A 220 -7.52 -21.74 9.47
C SER A 220 -6.10 -21.19 9.57
N LEU A 221 -5.90 -19.86 9.43
CA LEU A 221 -4.58 -19.22 9.53
C LEU A 221 -4.10 -19.14 10.99
N GLU A 222 -2.83 -19.42 11.21
CA GLU A 222 -2.16 -19.28 12.51
C GLU A 222 -1.72 -17.87 12.80
N SER A 223 -1.31 -17.15 11.74
CA SER A 223 -0.87 -15.75 11.83
C SER A 223 -1.34 -14.95 10.63
N LEU A 224 -1.55 -13.65 10.86
CA LEU A 224 -1.99 -12.70 9.86
C LEU A 224 -1.09 -11.47 9.88
N ALA A 225 -0.85 -10.88 8.72
CA ALA A 225 -0.08 -9.64 8.58
C ALA A 225 -0.47 -8.89 7.31
N TYR A 226 0.05 -7.68 7.16
CA TYR A 226 -0.04 -6.93 5.90
C TYR A 226 1.26 -6.20 5.60
N SER A 227 1.47 -5.87 4.32
CA SER A 227 2.66 -5.15 3.88
C SER A 227 2.36 -4.02 2.91
N ASN A 228 3.14 -2.96 2.98
CA ASN A 228 3.26 -1.94 1.95
C ASN A 228 4.65 -1.29 1.99
N CYS A 229 4.96 -0.45 1.00
CA CYS A 229 6.30 0.15 0.87
C CYS A 229 6.66 1.20 1.95
N VAL A 230 5.76 1.54 2.86
CA VAL A 230 6.02 2.51 3.95
C VAL A 230 6.25 1.80 5.27
N ILE A 231 5.32 0.89 5.62
CA ILE A 231 5.35 0.21 6.92
C ILE A 231 6.14 -1.10 6.89
N ASP A 232 6.53 -1.53 5.70
CA ASP A 232 7.18 -2.79 5.38
C ASP A 232 6.27 -4.00 5.68
N PHE A 233 6.39 -4.65 6.83
CA PHE A 233 5.57 -5.78 7.25
C PHE A 233 5.06 -5.54 8.67
N VAL A 234 3.75 -5.67 8.88
CA VAL A 234 3.11 -5.45 10.18
C VAL A 234 2.15 -6.60 10.47
N PRO A 235 2.31 -7.30 11.59
CA PRO A 235 1.37 -8.33 12.02
C PRO A 235 -0.01 -7.73 12.32
N ILE A 236 -1.06 -8.51 12.03
CA ILE A 236 -2.42 -8.25 12.46
C ILE A 236 -2.74 -9.27 13.55
N LYS A 237 -2.73 -8.83 14.81
CA LYS A 237 -2.95 -9.72 15.96
C LYS A 237 -4.42 -9.99 16.24
N THR A 238 -5.29 -9.05 15.85
CA THR A 238 -6.72 -9.13 16.12
C THR A 238 -7.49 -8.64 14.91
N VAL A 239 -8.54 -9.35 14.54
CA VAL A 239 -9.50 -8.91 13.53
C VAL A 239 -10.89 -8.83 14.15
N ILE A 240 -11.58 -7.71 13.89
CA ILE A 240 -12.97 -7.48 14.25
C ILE A 240 -13.82 -7.63 12.99
N ASP A 241 -14.73 -8.59 13.00
CA ASP A 241 -15.67 -8.85 11.92
C ASP A 241 -17.10 -8.87 12.47
N ALA A 242 -17.85 -7.81 12.22
CA ALA A 242 -19.13 -7.52 12.86
C ALA A 242 -19.00 -7.58 14.40
N GLU A 243 -19.66 -8.52 15.04
CA GLU A 243 -19.59 -8.76 16.51
C GLU A 243 -18.51 -9.78 16.89
N ASN A 244 -17.84 -10.40 15.92
CA ASN A 244 -16.86 -11.43 16.16
C ASN A 244 -15.44 -10.86 16.25
N GLN A 245 -14.65 -11.41 17.15
CA GLN A 245 -13.23 -11.09 17.27
C GLN A 245 -12.40 -12.36 17.10
N THR A 246 -11.44 -12.33 16.17
CA THR A 246 -10.48 -13.41 15.95
C THR A 246 -9.08 -12.93 16.31
N ASN A 247 -8.34 -13.73 17.08
CA ASN A 247 -6.95 -13.45 17.45
C ASN A 247 -5.99 -14.36 16.72
N TYR A 248 -4.89 -13.79 16.23
CA TYR A 248 -3.83 -14.47 15.49
C TYR A 248 -2.50 -14.37 16.25
N SER A 249 -1.68 -15.40 16.14
CA SER A 249 -0.31 -15.37 16.63
C SER A 249 0.53 -14.39 15.82
N ILE A 250 1.54 -13.79 16.44
CA ILE A 250 2.49 -12.95 15.74
C ILE A 250 3.63 -13.81 15.18
N GLN A 251 3.69 -13.93 13.87
CA GLN A 251 4.80 -14.56 13.15
C GLN A 251 5.65 -13.46 12.51
N GLN A 252 6.93 -13.41 12.88
CA GLN A 252 7.87 -12.49 12.25
C GLN A 252 8.55 -13.16 11.05
N PRO A 253 8.68 -12.45 9.90
CA PRO A 253 9.47 -12.94 8.79
C PRO A 253 10.91 -13.24 9.22
N GLY A 254 11.42 -14.42 8.92
CA GLY A 254 12.79 -14.83 9.28
C GLY A 254 12.95 -15.50 10.64
N SER A 255 11.92 -15.57 11.48
CA SER A 255 11.94 -16.38 12.69
C SER A 255 11.61 -17.84 12.38
N LYS A 256 12.56 -18.59 11.80
CA LYS A 256 12.46 -20.06 11.84
C LYS A 256 12.58 -20.47 13.32
N LYS A 257 11.50 -20.98 13.91
CA LYS A 257 11.62 -21.81 15.10
C LYS A 257 12.29 -23.10 14.65
N TYR A 258 13.55 -23.28 15.04
CA TYR A 258 14.22 -24.58 15.03
C TYR A 258 13.57 -25.49 16.07
#